data_925602f83c2d327c7fc001742608ab9c
#
_entry.id   925602f83c2d327c7fc001742608ab9c
#
_cell.length_a   1.000
_cell.length_b   1.000
_cell.length_c   1.000
_cell.angle_alpha   90.00
_cell.angle_beta   90.00
_cell.angle_gamma   90.00
#
_symmetry.space_group_name_H-M   'P 1'
#
loop_
_entity.id
_entity.type
_entity.pdbx_description
1 polymer ?
#
loop_
_entity_poly.entity_id
_entity_poly.type
_entity_poly.pdbx_seq_one_letter_code
_entity_poly.pdbx_strand_id
1 'polypeptide(L)' 'MQQNAVLTLAQLPKNRSAHIAALRLSGGMRRRLRELGFIAGTRITCLHRVSGGASAAYLVRGTVIALRRNDAERIEVLP' A
#
# COMPACT_ATOMS: atom_id res chain seq x y z
N MET A 1 1.15 -4.73 25.38
CA MET A 1 1.42 -4.64 24.69
C MET A 1 1.42 -4.05 23.71
N GLN A 2 1.41 -3.93 23.11
CA GLN A 2 1.47 -3.51 22.12
C GLN A 2 1.76 -3.58 21.15
N GLN A 3 1.52 -3.45 20.87
CA GLN A 3 1.96 -3.72 19.84
C GLN A 3 2.10 -3.13 18.70
N ASN A 4 3.04 -3.19 17.94
CA ASN A 4 3.18 -2.61 16.63
C ASN A 4 2.67 -3.59 15.61
N ALA A 5 1.36 -3.61 15.44
CA ALA A 5 0.77 -4.47 14.44
C ALA A 5 1.13 -3.94 13.06
N VAL A 6 1.86 -4.76 12.29
CA VAL A 6 2.09 -4.46 10.88
C VAL A 6 0.82 -4.79 10.13
N LEU A 7 0.33 -3.82 9.37
CA LEU A 7 -0.86 -3.99 8.54
C LEU A 7 -0.43 -4.19 7.10
N THR A 8 -1.29 -4.81 6.30
CA THR A 8 -1.07 -4.80 4.86
C THR A 8 -1.79 -3.60 4.28
N LEU A 9 -1.35 -3.18 3.11
CA LEU A 9 -1.98 -2.06 2.42
C LEU A 9 -3.45 -2.34 2.12
N ALA A 10 -3.80 -3.61 1.89
CA ALA A 10 -5.19 -3.99 1.65
C ALA A 10 -6.10 -3.71 2.84
N GLN A 11 -5.54 -3.60 4.04
CA GLN A 11 -6.30 -3.33 5.26
C GLN A 11 -6.42 -1.84 5.57
N LEU A 12 -5.73 -0.98 4.81
CA LEU A 12 -5.76 0.45 5.07
C LEU A 12 -7.10 1.03 4.66
N PRO A 13 -7.87 1.61 5.60
CA PRO A 13 -9.18 2.15 5.27
C PRO A 13 -9.10 3.37 4.35
N LYS A 14 -10.20 3.66 3.69
CA LYS A 14 -10.33 4.84 2.86
C LYS A 14 -10.01 6.10 3.67
N ASN A 15 -9.28 7.01 3.06
CA ASN A 15 -8.89 8.30 3.64
C ASN A 15 -7.92 8.19 4.81
N ARG A 16 -7.32 7.01 5.00
CA ARG A 16 -6.28 6.82 6.01
C ARG A 16 -4.92 6.73 5.34
N SER A 17 -3.91 7.14 6.09
CA SER A 17 -2.52 7.12 5.64
C SER A 17 -1.69 6.22 6.53
N ALA A 18 -0.61 5.71 5.96
CA ALA A 18 0.34 4.88 6.66
C ALA A 18 1.69 5.08 6.00
N HIS A 19 2.72 4.42 6.50
CA HIS A 19 4.05 4.45 5.91
C HIS A 19 4.42 3.07 5.44
N ILE A 20 5.02 2.98 4.26
CA ILE A 20 5.43 1.70 3.70
C ILE A 20 6.53 1.10 4.56
N ALA A 21 6.37 -0.18 4.94
CA ALA A 21 7.35 -0.88 5.73
C ALA A 21 8.13 -1.88 4.88
N ALA A 22 7.46 -2.66 4.06
CA ALA A 22 8.12 -3.66 3.24
C ALA A 22 7.26 -4.05 2.06
N LEU A 23 7.92 -4.45 0.97
CA LEU A 23 7.24 -5.00 -0.21
C LEU A 23 7.54 -6.49 -0.24
N ARG A 24 6.48 -7.31 -0.11
CA ARG A 24 6.62 -8.77 -0.16
C ARG A 24 6.32 -9.31 -1.55
N LEU A 25 6.56 -8.48 -2.55
CA LEU A 25 6.45 -8.82 -3.97
C LEU A 25 7.84 -9.05 -4.52
N SER A 26 7.91 -9.67 -5.70
CA SER A 26 9.19 -9.91 -6.36
C SER A 26 9.07 -9.57 -7.84
N GLY A 27 10.21 -9.63 -8.53
CA GLY A 27 10.25 -9.46 -9.97
C GLY A 27 9.87 -8.07 -10.44
N GLY A 28 9.24 -8.01 -11.61
CA GLY A 28 8.91 -6.75 -12.27
C GLY A 28 7.95 -5.88 -11.48
N MET A 29 6.97 -6.49 -10.81
CA MET A 29 6.01 -5.73 -10.03
C MET A 29 6.71 -4.98 -8.88
N ARG A 30 7.62 -5.65 -8.17
CA ARG A 30 8.36 -5.01 -7.09
C ARG A 30 9.20 -3.84 -7.63
N ARG A 31 9.88 -4.07 -8.74
CA ARG A 31 10.70 -3.02 -9.35
C ARG A 31 9.84 -1.83 -9.75
N ARG A 32 8.70 -2.09 -10.39
CA ARG A 32 7.82 -1.01 -10.83
C ARG A 32 7.30 -0.20 -9.65
N LEU A 33 6.88 -0.86 -8.58
CA LEU A 33 6.37 -0.15 -7.42
C LEU A 33 7.45 0.70 -6.77
N ARG A 34 8.68 0.19 -6.69
CA ARG A 34 9.78 0.97 -6.14
C ARG A 34 10.05 2.21 -6.98
N GLU A 35 9.97 2.09 -8.30
CA GLU A 35 10.15 3.23 -9.18
C GLU A 35 9.05 4.27 -8.99
N LEU A 36 7.87 3.83 -8.62
CA LEU A 36 6.76 4.74 -8.36
C LEU A 36 6.79 5.36 -6.96
N GLY A 37 7.77 4.97 -6.13
CA GLY A 37 7.93 5.57 -4.82
C GLY A 37 7.55 4.66 -3.65
N PHE A 38 7.25 3.38 -3.89
CA PHE A 38 6.93 2.44 -2.82
C PHE A 38 8.22 2.01 -2.12
N ILE A 39 8.75 2.89 -1.30
CA ILE A 39 10.00 2.69 -0.60
C ILE A 39 9.70 2.78 0.90
N ALA A 40 10.44 1.99 1.71
CA ALA A 40 10.24 1.99 3.16
C ALA A 40 10.27 3.43 3.70
N GLY A 41 9.28 3.76 4.50
CA GLY A 41 9.14 5.08 5.09
C GLY A 41 8.29 6.05 4.28
N THR A 42 7.97 5.74 3.02
CA THR A 42 7.15 6.63 2.21
C THR A 42 5.70 6.58 2.66
N ARG A 43 5.08 7.76 2.76
CA ARG A 43 3.67 7.86 3.16
C ARG A 43 2.78 7.43 2.01
N ILE A 44 1.75 6.67 2.33
CA ILE A 44 0.76 6.21 1.37
C ILE A 44 -0.64 6.42 1.95
N THR A 45 -1.55 6.88 1.11
CA THR A 45 -2.93 7.17 1.53
C THR A 45 -3.88 6.37 0.66
N CYS A 46 -4.86 5.71 1.28
CA CYS A 46 -5.91 5.04 0.53
C CYS A 46 -6.96 6.09 0.15
N LEU A 47 -7.14 6.33 -1.14
CA LEU A 47 -8.07 7.32 -1.63
C LEU A 47 -9.46 6.76 -1.85
N HIS A 48 -9.53 5.54 -2.38
CA HIS A 48 -10.79 4.97 -2.81
C HIS A 48 -10.67 3.47 -2.92
N ARG A 49 -11.71 2.76 -2.54
CA ARG A 49 -11.81 1.31 -2.71
C ARG A 49 -12.93 0.99 -3.66
N VAL A 50 -12.66 0.07 -4.58
CA VAL A 50 -13.69 -0.43 -5.48
C VAL A 50 -14.63 -1.31 -4.67
N SER A 51 -15.92 -1.21 -4.95
CA SER A 51 -16.94 -2.03 -4.33
C SER A 51 -16.56 -3.51 -4.47
N GLY A 52 -16.68 -4.26 -3.38
CA GLY A 52 -16.27 -5.66 -3.37
C GLY A 52 -14.82 -5.89 -3.02
N GLY A 53 -14.00 -4.84 -2.94
CA GLY A 53 -12.61 -4.94 -2.49
C GLY A 53 -11.63 -5.48 -3.50
N ALA A 54 -12.00 -5.53 -4.80
CA ALA A 54 -11.11 -6.09 -5.83
C ALA A 54 -9.87 -5.25 -6.07
N SER A 55 -9.98 -3.94 -5.91
CA SER A 55 -8.86 -3.03 -6.09
C SER A 55 -9.08 -1.75 -5.32
N ALA A 56 -8.05 -0.92 -5.25
CA ALA A 56 -8.14 0.38 -4.58
C ALA A 56 -7.14 1.34 -5.21
N ALA A 57 -7.39 2.63 -5.04
CA ALA A 57 -6.50 3.68 -5.50
C ALA A 57 -5.77 4.28 -4.31
N TYR A 58 -4.47 4.49 -4.48
CA TYR A 58 -3.61 5.01 -3.43
C TYR A 58 -2.83 6.22 -3.92
N LEU A 59 -2.59 7.15 -3.02
CA LEU A 59 -1.76 8.31 -3.30
C LEU A 59 -0.37 8.08 -2.72
N VAL A 60 0.64 8.11 -3.58
CA VAL A 60 2.04 7.93 -3.20
C VAL A 60 2.84 8.99 -3.92
N ARG A 61 3.50 9.87 -3.16
CA ARG A 61 4.38 10.92 -3.72
C ARG A 61 3.70 11.73 -4.82
N GLY A 62 2.43 12.07 -4.61
CA GLY A 62 1.69 12.88 -5.56
C GLY A 62 1.13 12.14 -6.75
N THR A 63 1.31 10.84 -6.81
CA THR A 63 0.82 10.00 -7.93
C THR A 63 -0.27 9.07 -7.42
N VAL A 64 -1.35 8.95 -8.19
CA VAL A 64 -2.44 8.04 -7.87
C VAL A 64 -2.17 6.72 -8.59
N ILE A 65 -2.14 5.64 -7.82
CA ILE A 65 -1.81 4.31 -8.32
C ILE A 65 -2.90 3.35 -7.90
N ALA A 66 -3.45 2.60 -8.87
CA ALA A 66 -4.45 1.58 -8.57
C ALA A 66 -3.74 0.24 -8.39
N LEU A 67 -4.09 -0.49 -7.34
CA LEU A 67 -3.53 -1.81 -7.08
C LEU A 67 -4.65 -2.81 -6.85
N ARG A 68 -4.44 -4.02 -7.35
CA ARG A 68 -5.31 -5.12 -7.06
C ARG A 68 -5.11 -5.57 -5.62
N ARG A 69 -6.15 -6.14 -5.04
CA ARG A 69 -6.11 -6.58 -3.65
C ARG A 69 -4.94 -7.54 -3.39
N ASN A 70 -4.71 -8.50 -4.31
CA ASN A 70 -3.63 -9.46 -4.13
C ASN A 70 -2.28 -8.79 -3.99
N ASP A 71 -2.04 -7.72 -4.75
CA ASP A 71 -0.78 -7.00 -4.67
C ASP A 71 -0.72 -6.18 -3.39
N ALA A 72 -1.82 -5.53 -3.03
CA ALA A 72 -1.86 -4.71 -1.81
C ALA A 72 -1.67 -5.55 -0.56
N GLU A 73 -2.11 -6.80 -0.57
CA GLU A 73 -1.92 -7.71 0.56
C GLU A 73 -0.45 -8.05 0.80
N ARG A 74 0.39 -7.81 -0.20
CA ARG A 74 1.83 -8.10 -0.10
C ARG A 74 2.66 -6.87 0.21
N ILE A 75 2.03 -5.76 0.51
CA ILE A 75 2.71 -4.54 0.89
C ILE A 75 2.40 -4.29 2.36
N GLU A 76 3.44 -4.29 3.19
CA GLU A 76 3.29 -4.04 4.62
C GLU A 76 3.42 -2.56 4.91
N VAL A 77 2.58 -2.05 5.77
CA VAL A 77 2.57 -0.64 6.15
C VAL A 77 2.48 -0.50 7.66
N LEU A 78 2.93 0.64 8.15
CA LEU A 78 2.83 1.02 9.56
C LEU A 78 2.03 2.31 9.67
N PRO A 79 1.19 2.43 10.71
CA PRO A 79 0.40 3.64 10.91
C PRO A 79 1.23 4.90 11.02
#